data_c73abd23e91626dbdc48db01cc63b520
#
_entry.id   c73abd23e91626dbdc48db01cc63b520
#
_cell.length_a   1.000
_cell.length_b   1.000
_cell.length_c   1.000
_cell.angle_alpha   90.00
_cell.angle_beta   90.00
_cell.angle_gamma   90.00
#
_symmetry.space_group_name_H-M   'P 1'
#
loop_
_entity.id
_entity.type
_entity.pdbx_description
1 polymer ?
#
loop_
_entity_poly.entity_id
_entity_poly.type
_entity_poly.pdbx_seq_one_letter_code
_entity_poly.pdbx_strand_id
1 'polypeptide(L)'
;MVALSSCGTPKNTAQFYQTHKNRPGVTNFKLPGWLVWFGGGIAYNSIKDEDAKAALRVGRKVGKMRLMASENGATIPPAEVDAFLENIKKNGFDELIYVKHEESIVNVMVHDRKNKIRNVLLLVNDQDGFVFLDLKTRIKYDEISDLVNYFIQKDREEKEKEEKEKAPPAEVPRA
;
A
#
# COMPACT_ATOMS: atom_id res chain seq x y z
N MET A 1 -37.78 7.57 -19.74
CA MET A 1 -37.54 7.50 -18.29
C MET A 1 -36.02 7.63 -18.08
N VAL A 2 -35.58 8.82 -17.66
CA VAL A 2 -34.16 9.03 -17.31
C VAL A 2 -34.03 8.58 -15.86
N ALA A 3 -33.39 7.44 -15.64
CA ALA A 3 -33.00 7.03 -14.28
C ALA A 3 -31.94 8.02 -13.78
N LEU A 4 -32.31 8.94 -12.91
CA LEU A 4 -31.42 9.71 -12.11
C LEU A 4 -30.66 8.74 -11.18
N SER A 5 -29.53 8.22 -11.67
CA SER A 5 -28.58 7.54 -10.82
C SER A 5 -28.11 8.58 -9.81
N SER A 6 -28.67 8.51 -8.60
CA SER A 6 -28.16 9.24 -7.44
C SER A 6 -26.74 8.75 -7.20
N CYS A 7 -25.76 9.41 -7.81
CA CYS A 7 -24.35 9.24 -7.52
C CYS A 7 -24.07 9.81 -6.13
N GLY A 8 -24.49 9.09 -5.10
CA GLY A 8 -24.08 9.40 -3.74
C GLY A 8 -22.58 9.14 -3.61
N THR A 9 -21.85 10.07 -3.00
CA THR A 9 -20.42 9.92 -2.73
C THR A 9 -20.15 8.60 -2.01
N PRO A 10 -19.17 7.78 -2.46
CA PRO A 10 -18.86 6.50 -1.84
C PRO A 10 -18.56 6.65 -0.35
N LYS A 11 -19.24 5.86 0.47
CA LYS A 11 -19.11 5.92 1.94
C LYS A 11 -17.99 5.04 2.50
N ASN A 12 -17.47 4.15 1.69
CA ASN A 12 -16.39 3.24 2.10
C ASN A 12 -15.56 2.78 0.89
N THR A 13 -14.40 2.19 1.18
CA THR A 13 -13.45 1.72 0.15
C THR A 13 -14.06 0.69 -0.80
N ALA A 14 -15.01 -0.12 -0.34
CA ALA A 14 -15.68 -1.11 -1.19
C ALA A 14 -16.61 -0.45 -2.22
N GLN A 15 -17.36 0.56 -1.81
CA GLN A 15 -18.22 1.33 -2.72
C GLN A 15 -17.38 2.08 -3.74
N PHE A 16 -16.32 2.76 -3.30
CA PHE A 16 -15.41 3.47 -4.20
C PHE A 16 -14.85 2.54 -5.28
N TYR A 17 -14.35 1.37 -4.88
CA TYR A 17 -13.90 0.36 -5.82
C TYR A 17 -15.00 -0.07 -6.80
N GLN A 18 -16.22 -0.32 -6.33
CA GLN A 18 -17.33 -0.76 -7.20
C GLN A 18 -17.75 0.31 -8.20
N THR A 19 -17.73 1.59 -7.80
CA THR A 19 -18.10 2.73 -8.63
C THR A 19 -17.12 2.94 -9.77
N HIS A 20 -15.81 2.72 -9.51
CA HIS A 20 -14.76 3.09 -10.46
C HIS A 20 -14.16 1.94 -11.26
N LYS A 21 -14.26 0.69 -10.78
CA LYS A 21 -13.56 -0.48 -11.37
C LYS A 21 -13.89 -0.76 -12.84
N ASN A 22 -15.05 -0.33 -13.34
CA ASN A 22 -15.51 -0.57 -14.70
C ASN A 22 -15.41 0.69 -15.58
N ARG A 23 -14.75 1.75 -15.13
CA ARG A 23 -14.52 2.94 -15.96
C ARG A 23 -13.60 2.59 -17.14
N PRO A 24 -13.81 3.18 -18.33
CA PRO A 24 -12.86 3.02 -19.42
C PRO A 24 -11.44 3.42 -19.02
N GLY A 25 -10.43 2.65 -19.43
CA GLY A 25 -9.03 2.90 -19.07
C GLY A 25 -8.64 2.49 -17.63
N VAL A 26 -9.52 1.84 -16.88
CA VAL A 26 -9.23 1.34 -15.53
C VAL A 26 -9.00 -0.16 -15.57
N THR A 27 -7.79 -0.55 -15.18
CA THR A 27 -7.46 -1.94 -14.86
C THR A 27 -7.75 -2.20 -13.39
N ASN A 28 -8.40 -3.31 -13.08
CA ASN A 28 -8.72 -3.65 -11.70
C ASN A 28 -8.39 -5.10 -11.38
N PHE A 29 -8.00 -5.31 -10.12
CA PHE A 29 -7.63 -6.61 -9.60
C PHE A 29 -8.16 -6.80 -8.18
N LYS A 30 -8.65 -7.99 -7.89
CA LYS A 30 -9.18 -8.33 -6.57
C LYS A 30 -8.67 -9.71 -6.16
N LEU A 31 -7.90 -9.74 -5.06
CA LEU A 31 -7.45 -10.96 -4.43
C LEU A 31 -8.30 -11.27 -3.19
N PRO A 32 -8.99 -12.41 -3.18
CA PRO A 32 -9.64 -12.90 -1.96
C PRO A 32 -8.57 -13.43 -0.98
N GLY A 33 -8.86 -13.31 0.32
CA GLY A 33 -7.90 -13.63 1.37
C GLY A 33 -7.39 -15.07 1.38
N TRP A 34 -8.20 -16.03 0.92
CA TRP A 34 -7.76 -17.42 0.86
C TRP A 34 -6.61 -17.64 -0.15
N LEU A 35 -6.62 -16.89 -1.28
CA LEU A 35 -5.52 -16.92 -2.26
C LEU A 35 -4.24 -16.31 -1.68
N VAL A 36 -4.35 -15.21 -0.94
CA VAL A 36 -3.21 -14.59 -0.26
C VAL A 36 -2.62 -15.54 0.78
N TRP A 37 -3.48 -16.21 1.55
CA TRP A 37 -3.06 -17.17 2.57
C TRP A 37 -2.39 -18.41 1.96
N PHE A 38 -3.00 -19.00 0.93
CA PHE A 38 -2.53 -20.23 0.29
C PHE A 38 -1.25 -19.97 -0.51
N GLY A 39 -1.24 -18.94 -1.36
CA GLY A 39 -0.06 -18.56 -2.14
C GLY A 39 1.11 -18.12 -1.27
N GLY A 40 0.86 -17.34 -0.21
CA GLY A 40 1.86 -16.95 0.76
C GLY A 40 2.42 -18.13 1.58
N GLY A 41 1.63 -19.18 1.81
CA GLY A 41 2.09 -20.41 2.48
C GLY A 41 3.07 -21.21 1.65
N ILE A 42 2.78 -21.38 0.37
CA ILE A 42 3.67 -22.11 -0.56
C ILE A 42 4.96 -21.29 -0.77
N ALA A 43 4.85 -20.00 -1.01
CA ALA A 43 5.98 -19.11 -1.21
C ALA A 43 6.92 -19.10 0.01
N TYR A 44 6.38 -19.04 1.23
CA TYR A 44 7.16 -19.00 2.46
C TYR A 44 8.11 -20.21 2.61
N ASN A 45 7.66 -21.40 2.23
CA ASN A 45 8.48 -22.61 2.31
C ASN A 45 9.51 -22.71 1.18
N SER A 46 9.31 -22.02 0.07
CA SER A 46 10.18 -22.08 -1.11
C SER A 46 11.23 -20.98 -1.12
N ILE A 47 11.03 -19.90 -0.36
CA ILE A 47 11.93 -18.76 -0.33
C ILE A 47 13.01 -18.97 0.72
N LYS A 48 14.27 -18.83 0.31
CA LYS A 48 15.44 -18.88 1.19
C LYS A 48 15.84 -17.51 1.74
N ASP A 49 15.41 -16.46 1.09
CA ASP A 49 15.70 -15.08 1.45
C ASP A 49 14.89 -14.66 2.70
N GLU A 50 15.60 -14.25 3.74
CA GLU A 50 15.00 -13.83 5.02
C GLU A 50 14.16 -12.56 4.89
N ASP A 51 14.50 -11.64 3.98
CA ASP A 51 13.74 -10.43 3.73
C ASP A 51 12.38 -10.75 3.10
N ALA A 52 12.40 -11.61 2.11
CA ALA A 52 11.20 -12.08 1.48
C ALA A 52 10.32 -12.86 2.48
N LYS A 53 10.91 -13.60 3.41
CA LYS A 53 10.17 -14.26 4.51
C LYS A 53 9.57 -13.24 5.48
N ALA A 54 10.30 -12.19 5.85
CA ALA A 54 9.80 -11.14 6.73
C ALA A 54 8.60 -10.42 6.08
N ALA A 55 8.72 -10.02 4.82
CA ALA A 55 7.64 -9.42 4.04
C ALA A 55 6.44 -10.36 3.89
N LEU A 56 6.66 -11.64 3.61
CA LEU A 56 5.59 -12.64 3.52
C LEU A 56 4.87 -12.89 4.85
N ARG A 57 5.57 -12.81 5.99
CA ARG A 57 4.95 -12.93 7.31
C ARG A 57 3.89 -11.88 7.52
N VAL A 58 4.16 -10.64 7.11
CA VAL A 58 3.18 -9.54 7.14
C VAL A 58 2.14 -9.71 6.04
N GLY A 59 2.57 -10.07 4.83
CA GLY A 59 1.68 -10.30 3.68
C GLY A 59 0.58 -11.35 3.95
N ARG A 60 0.88 -12.41 4.69
CA ARG A 60 -0.11 -13.44 5.08
C ARG A 60 -1.22 -12.92 6.00
N LYS A 61 -1.04 -11.73 6.59
CA LYS A 61 -2.08 -11.06 7.38
C LYS A 61 -3.01 -10.20 6.55
N VAL A 62 -2.72 -10.06 5.26
CA VAL A 62 -3.62 -9.42 4.31
C VAL A 62 -4.75 -10.38 3.99
N GLY A 63 -5.95 -10.04 4.44
CA GLY A 63 -7.13 -10.88 4.25
C GLY A 63 -7.86 -10.63 2.93
N LYS A 64 -7.65 -9.48 2.28
CA LYS A 64 -8.26 -9.11 1.01
C LYS A 64 -7.54 -7.91 0.41
N MET A 65 -7.33 -7.95 -0.89
CA MET A 65 -6.76 -6.84 -1.63
C MET A 65 -7.68 -6.44 -2.77
N ARG A 66 -7.82 -5.13 -2.99
CA ARG A 66 -8.44 -4.53 -4.17
C ARG A 66 -7.49 -3.48 -4.72
N LEU A 67 -7.14 -3.66 -5.96
CA LEU A 67 -6.30 -2.73 -6.70
C LEU A 67 -7.10 -2.19 -7.89
N MET A 68 -7.04 -0.91 -8.12
CA MET A 68 -7.40 -0.26 -9.37
C MET A 68 -6.25 0.63 -9.78
N ALA A 69 -5.93 0.62 -11.04
CA ALA A 69 -5.01 1.56 -11.64
C ALA A 69 -5.58 2.02 -12.97
N SER A 70 -5.39 3.26 -13.30
CA SER A 70 -5.70 3.77 -14.61
C SER A 70 -4.41 4.10 -15.34
N GLU A 71 -4.46 3.93 -16.63
CA GLU A 71 -3.43 4.32 -17.57
C GLU A 71 -4.02 5.32 -18.56
N ASN A 72 -3.17 6.07 -19.25
CA ASN A 72 -3.56 6.97 -20.33
C ASN A 72 -4.53 8.11 -19.91
N GLY A 73 -4.29 8.74 -18.77
CA GLY A 73 -5.00 9.95 -18.35
C GLY A 73 -6.44 9.74 -17.84
N ALA A 74 -6.85 8.50 -17.58
CA ALA A 74 -8.13 8.26 -16.91
C ALA A 74 -7.99 8.59 -15.43
N THR A 75 -8.39 9.78 -15.01
CA THR A 75 -8.32 10.29 -13.64
C THR A 75 -9.67 10.25 -12.95
N ILE A 76 -9.64 10.34 -11.62
CA ILE A 76 -10.83 10.59 -10.81
C ILE A 76 -10.87 12.08 -10.51
N PRO A 77 -12.02 12.76 -10.70
CA PRO A 77 -12.11 14.18 -10.40
C PRO A 77 -11.62 14.47 -8.96
N PRO A 78 -10.75 15.46 -8.74
CA PRO A 78 -10.23 15.77 -7.39
C PRO A 78 -11.33 15.98 -6.35
N ALA A 79 -12.42 16.64 -6.71
CA ALA A 79 -13.57 16.85 -5.81
C ALA A 79 -14.24 15.53 -5.38
N GLU A 80 -14.24 14.49 -6.25
CA GLU A 80 -14.77 13.17 -5.91
C GLU A 80 -13.82 12.42 -4.97
N VAL A 81 -12.51 12.56 -5.18
CA VAL A 81 -11.47 12.02 -4.28
C VAL A 81 -11.59 12.67 -2.90
N ASP A 82 -11.64 14.00 -2.83
CA ASP A 82 -11.74 14.74 -1.58
C ASP A 82 -13.01 14.37 -0.80
N ALA A 83 -14.15 14.33 -1.48
CA ALA A 83 -15.40 13.92 -0.86
C ALA A 83 -15.38 12.46 -0.35
N PHE A 84 -14.71 11.56 -1.07
CA PHE A 84 -14.49 10.20 -0.62
C PHE A 84 -13.59 10.14 0.61
N LEU A 85 -12.45 10.85 0.61
CA LEU A 85 -11.52 10.89 1.73
C LEU A 85 -12.18 11.44 2.99
N GLU A 86 -12.96 12.52 2.86
CA GLU A 86 -13.77 13.07 3.95
C GLU A 86 -14.76 12.03 4.53
N ASN A 87 -15.43 11.27 3.67
CA ASN A 87 -16.38 10.25 4.13
C ASN A 87 -15.69 9.11 4.87
N ILE A 88 -14.52 8.64 4.41
CA ILE A 88 -13.83 7.55 5.10
C ILE A 88 -13.19 8.02 6.41
N LYS A 89 -12.73 9.28 6.51
CA LYS A 89 -12.32 9.90 7.78
C LYS A 89 -13.46 9.85 8.81
N LYS A 90 -14.66 10.24 8.41
CA LYS A 90 -15.87 10.14 9.27
C LYS A 90 -16.22 8.69 9.68
N ASN A 91 -15.75 7.73 8.90
CA ASN A 91 -15.91 6.29 9.17
C ASN A 91 -14.71 5.66 9.89
N GLY A 92 -13.88 6.46 10.54
CA GLY A 92 -12.79 6.01 11.42
C GLY A 92 -11.49 5.65 10.68
N PHE A 93 -11.26 6.20 9.51
CA PHE A 93 -9.95 6.17 8.90
C PHE A 93 -9.13 7.38 9.35
N ASP A 94 -7.90 7.13 9.77
CA ASP A 94 -6.91 8.13 10.11
C ASP A 94 -5.92 8.30 8.95
N GLU A 95 -5.55 9.54 8.67
CA GLU A 95 -4.57 9.87 7.64
C GLU A 95 -3.16 9.71 8.20
N LEU A 96 -2.36 8.84 7.59
CA LEU A 96 -0.96 8.64 7.96
C LEU A 96 -0.02 9.49 7.12
N ILE A 97 -0.28 9.58 5.83
CA ILE A 97 0.55 10.30 4.87
C ILE A 97 -0.39 11.06 3.94
N TYR A 98 -0.13 12.34 3.80
CA TYR A 98 -0.72 13.18 2.77
C TYR A 98 0.39 14.01 2.14
N VAL A 99 0.62 13.79 0.86
CA VAL A 99 1.57 14.57 0.06
C VAL A 99 0.82 15.14 -1.13
N LYS A 100 0.91 16.43 -1.30
CA LYS A 100 0.41 17.12 -2.48
C LYS A 100 1.57 17.85 -3.13
N HIS A 101 1.84 17.50 -4.37
CA HIS A 101 2.87 18.14 -5.18
C HIS A 101 2.26 18.45 -6.55
N GLU A 102 2.12 19.75 -6.85
CA GLU A 102 1.43 20.22 -8.06
C GLU A 102 0.01 19.62 -8.18
N GLU A 103 -0.22 18.78 -9.17
CA GLU A 103 -1.51 18.11 -9.42
C GLU A 103 -1.53 16.66 -8.93
N SER A 104 -0.42 16.19 -8.37
CA SER A 104 -0.32 14.83 -7.82
C SER A 104 -0.67 14.83 -6.33
N ILE A 105 -1.52 13.88 -5.94
CA ILE A 105 -1.91 13.64 -4.55
C ILE A 105 -1.59 12.20 -4.19
N VAL A 106 -0.83 12.03 -3.11
CA VAL A 106 -0.60 10.73 -2.48
C VAL A 106 -1.22 10.74 -1.10
N ASN A 107 -2.13 9.84 -0.86
CA ASN A 107 -2.81 9.70 0.42
C ASN A 107 -2.73 8.26 0.92
N VAL A 108 -2.21 8.07 2.14
CA VAL A 108 -2.21 6.79 2.84
C VAL A 108 -3.06 6.92 4.10
N MET A 109 -4.07 6.10 4.18
CA MET A 109 -4.99 6.08 5.32
C MET A 109 -5.07 4.70 5.94
N VAL A 110 -5.29 4.66 7.23
CA VAL A 110 -5.52 3.43 7.97
C VAL A 110 -6.81 3.49 8.75
N HIS A 111 -7.45 2.36 8.88
CA HIS A 111 -8.51 2.15 9.86
C HIS A 111 -8.05 1.08 10.82
N ASP A 112 -7.92 1.44 12.08
CA ASP A 112 -7.52 0.53 13.13
C ASP A 112 -8.67 0.20 14.08
N ARG A 113 -8.55 -0.89 14.81
CA ARG A 113 -9.43 -1.28 15.88
C ARG A 113 -8.72 -2.22 16.84
N LYS A 114 -8.76 -1.91 18.13
CA LYS A 114 -8.17 -2.74 19.18
C LYS A 114 -6.68 -3.05 18.92
N ASN A 115 -5.89 -2.00 18.71
CA ASN A 115 -4.43 -2.08 18.46
C ASN A 115 -4.04 -2.93 17.23
N LYS A 116 -4.95 -3.02 16.24
CA LYS A 116 -4.69 -3.74 14.97
C LYS A 116 -5.16 -2.90 13.81
N ILE A 117 -4.31 -2.76 12.83
CA ILE A 117 -4.67 -2.18 11.53
C ILE A 117 -5.60 -3.15 10.82
N ARG A 118 -6.79 -2.70 10.53
CA ARG A 118 -7.85 -3.46 9.86
C ARG A 118 -7.96 -3.17 8.39
N ASN A 119 -7.63 -1.94 8.02
CA ASN A 119 -7.61 -1.51 6.63
C ASN A 119 -6.44 -0.56 6.40
N VAL A 120 -5.82 -0.69 5.25
CA VAL A 120 -4.87 0.29 4.70
C VAL A 120 -5.41 0.69 3.34
N LEU A 121 -5.50 1.98 3.11
CA LEU A 121 -5.83 2.57 1.82
C LEU A 121 -4.63 3.38 1.33
N LEU A 122 -4.18 3.11 0.12
CA LEU A 122 -3.31 4.00 -0.64
C LEU A 122 -4.10 4.53 -1.83
N LEU A 123 -4.11 5.82 -1.99
CA LEU A 123 -4.67 6.51 -3.13
C LEU A 123 -3.63 7.47 -3.69
N VAL A 124 -3.28 7.28 -4.95
CA VAL A 124 -2.46 8.20 -5.74
C VAL A 124 -3.34 8.69 -6.87
N ASN A 125 -3.36 9.98 -7.10
CA ASN A 125 -4.12 10.59 -8.19
C ASN A 125 -3.30 11.74 -8.76
N ASP A 126 -3.00 11.68 -10.04
CA ASP A 126 -2.25 12.69 -10.77
C ASP A 126 -2.86 12.95 -12.16
N GLN A 127 -2.18 13.71 -13.00
CA GLN A 127 -2.63 14.02 -14.37
C GLN A 127 -2.64 12.80 -15.29
N ASP A 128 -1.72 11.87 -15.08
CA ASP A 128 -1.52 10.71 -15.94
C ASP A 128 -2.43 9.55 -15.57
N GLY A 129 -2.97 9.55 -14.34
CA GLY A 129 -3.86 8.50 -13.89
C GLY A 129 -4.06 8.43 -12.39
N PHE A 130 -4.58 7.30 -11.94
CA PHE A 130 -4.73 7.05 -10.51
C PHE A 130 -4.36 5.61 -10.14
N VAL A 131 -3.98 5.44 -8.88
CA VAL A 131 -3.82 4.14 -8.22
C VAL A 131 -4.64 4.13 -6.95
N PHE A 132 -5.46 3.13 -6.79
CA PHE A 132 -6.22 2.86 -5.58
C PHE A 132 -5.90 1.46 -5.10
N LEU A 133 -5.35 1.34 -3.89
CA LEU A 133 -5.05 0.07 -3.24
C LEU A 133 -5.73 0.01 -1.87
N ASP A 134 -6.65 -0.92 -1.72
CA ASP A 134 -7.37 -1.18 -0.47
C ASP A 134 -7.01 -2.56 0.06
N LEU A 135 -6.34 -2.58 1.20
CA LEU A 135 -5.90 -3.79 1.87
C LEU A 135 -6.71 -4.00 3.16
N LYS A 136 -7.42 -5.12 3.25
CA LYS A 136 -7.93 -5.58 4.54
C LYS A 136 -6.89 -6.42 5.25
N THR A 137 -6.55 -6.04 6.47
CA THR A 137 -5.43 -6.62 7.20
C THR A 137 -5.83 -7.04 8.62
N ARG A 138 -4.91 -7.71 9.30
CA ARG A 138 -4.97 -8.02 10.74
C ARG A 138 -3.60 -7.83 11.38
N ILE A 139 -2.89 -6.78 10.97
CA ILE A 139 -1.53 -6.49 11.39
C ILE A 139 -1.58 -5.71 12.70
N LYS A 140 -0.76 -6.09 13.68
CA LYS A 140 -0.58 -5.29 14.89
C LYS A 140 0.48 -4.20 14.66
N TYR A 141 0.42 -3.12 15.43
CA TYR A 141 1.41 -2.04 15.31
C TYR A 141 2.83 -2.49 15.64
N ASP A 142 3.00 -3.34 16.66
CA ASP A 142 4.28 -3.95 17.01
C ASP A 142 4.92 -4.72 15.85
N GLU A 143 4.13 -5.46 15.09
CA GLU A 143 4.61 -6.22 13.94
C GLU A 143 5.08 -5.33 12.78
N ILE A 144 4.50 -4.13 12.63
CA ILE A 144 4.98 -3.15 11.66
C ILE A 144 6.30 -2.54 12.14
N SER A 145 6.37 -2.19 13.42
CA SER A 145 7.59 -1.66 14.03
C SER A 145 8.76 -2.64 13.90
N ASP A 146 8.52 -3.91 14.15
CA ASP A 146 9.52 -4.97 13.98
C ASP A 146 10.00 -5.08 12.53
N LEU A 147 9.07 -5.01 11.57
CA LEU A 147 9.40 -5.07 10.13
C LEU A 147 10.21 -3.83 9.70
N VAL A 148 9.79 -2.64 10.12
CA VAL A 148 10.50 -1.40 9.80
C VAL A 148 11.90 -1.41 10.40
N ASN A 149 12.05 -1.80 11.66
CA ASN A 149 13.34 -1.93 12.33
C ASN A 149 14.25 -2.92 11.63
N TYR A 150 13.71 -4.06 11.18
CA TYR A 150 14.45 -5.05 10.42
C TYR A 150 15.04 -4.48 9.13
N PHE A 151 14.23 -3.77 8.33
CA PHE A 151 14.71 -3.16 7.08
C PHE A 151 15.71 -2.02 7.34
N ILE A 152 15.52 -1.21 8.37
CA ILE A 152 16.46 -0.15 8.73
C ILE A 152 17.82 -0.73 9.14
N GLN A 153 17.82 -1.79 9.93
CA GLN A 153 19.06 -2.45 10.36
C GLN A 153 19.82 -3.04 9.15
N LYS A 154 19.08 -3.70 8.26
CA LYS A 154 19.67 -4.28 7.05
C LYS A 154 20.28 -3.22 6.13
N ASP A 155 19.59 -2.14 5.86
CA ASP A 155 20.10 -1.03 5.04
C ASP A 155 21.41 -0.45 5.62
N ARG A 156 21.53 -0.40 6.95
CA ARG A 156 22.78 0.00 7.61
C ARG A 156 23.90 -1.02 7.41
N GLU A 157 23.61 -2.31 7.59
CA GLU A 157 24.59 -3.37 7.37
C GLU A 157 25.09 -3.45 5.93
N GLU A 158 24.21 -3.23 4.96
CA GLU A 158 24.58 -3.18 3.55
C GLU A 158 25.48 -1.98 3.25
N LYS A 159 25.17 -0.80 3.75
CA LYS A 159 26.01 0.40 3.61
C LYS A 159 27.38 0.25 4.26
N GLU A 160 27.43 -0.33 5.47
CA GLU A 160 28.71 -0.61 6.14
C GLU A 160 29.59 -1.62 5.36
N LYS A 161 28.99 -2.60 4.71
CA LYS A 161 29.72 -3.55 3.86
C LYS A 161 30.26 -2.87 2.60
N GLU A 162 29.45 -2.05 1.95
CA GLU A 162 29.89 -1.27 0.77
C GLU A 162 31.01 -0.29 1.11
N GLU A 163 30.96 0.36 2.28
CA GLU A 163 32.04 1.26 2.74
C GLU A 163 33.34 0.50 2.99
N LYS A 164 33.24 -0.68 3.61
CA LYS A 164 34.43 -1.52 3.87
C LYS A 164 35.05 -2.09 2.59
N GLU A 165 34.24 -2.38 1.58
CA GLU A 165 34.70 -2.89 0.29
C GLU A 165 35.33 -1.77 -0.58
N LYS A 166 34.87 -0.53 -0.41
CA LYS A 166 35.42 0.65 -1.09
C LYS A 166 36.65 1.27 -0.40
N ALA A 167 36.94 0.85 0.83
CA ALA A 167 38.11 1.34 1.56
C ALA A 167 39.40 0.86 0.84
N PRO A 168 40.36 1.77 0.52
CA PRO A 168 41.62 1.37 -0.12
C PRO A 168 42.41 0.43 0.81
N PRO A 169 43.09 -0.57 0.27
CA PRO A 169 43.91 -1.49 1.07
C PRO A 169 44.90 -0.69 1.90
N ALA A 170 44.95 -0.97 3.20
CA ALA A 170 45.87 -0.32 4.10
C ALA A 170 47.31 -0.43 3.55
N GLU A 171 47.97 0.69 3.33
CA GLU A 171 49.38 0.73 2.93
C GLU A 171 50.19 -0.07 3.97
N VAL A 172 50.80 -1.15 3.51
CA VAL A 172 51.77 -1.89 4.32
C VAL A 172 53.01 -1.01 4.46
N PRO A 173 53.45 -0.64 5.68
CA PRO A 173 54.66 0.14 5.86
C PRO A 173 55.84 -0.65 5.29
N ARG A 174 56.50 -0.12 4.30
CA ARG A 174 57.79 -0.67 3.82
C ARG A 174 58.87 -0.36 4.85
N ALA A 175 59.43 -1.42 5.42
CA ALA A 175 60.61 -1.35 6.28
C ALA A 175 61.85 -1.05 5.49
#